data_61015edfde83ad78a00099475ccb7b79
#
_entry.id   61015edfde83ad78a00099475ccb7b79
#
_cell.length_a   1.000
_cell.length_b   1.000
_cell.length_c   1.000
_cell.angle_alpha   90.00
_cell.angle_beta   90.00
_cell.angle_gamma   90.00
#
_symmetry.space_group_name_H-M   'P 1'
#
loop_
_entity.id
_entity.type
_entity.pdbx_description
1 polymer ?
#
loop_
_entity_poly.entity_id
_entity_poly.type
_entity_poly.pdbx_seq_one_letter_code
_entity_poly.pdbx_strand_id
1 'polypeptide(L)'
;ANTTHKGDYGRILIIGGTEQYGGAIIMNALAAVNSGAGLVTVATHPSNFSALHSHLPEAMVTDYTQDLAPFITKADVILIGSGLGEQLSILTATLSKVKPEQILILDGSALTLLAEHQLDLPNARLILTPHQMEWQRLSQTEIAEQTPAKNLAALATFTPTPILVLKKFQTEIYTAAQIFQ
;
A
#
# COMPACT_ATOMS: atom_id res chain seq x y z
N ALA A 1 3.03 35.88 -7.29
CA ALA A 1 3.61 34.97 -6.28
C ALA A 1 2.70 33.77 -6.14
N ASN A 2 3.13 32.59 -6.59
CA ASN A 2 2.39 31.34 -6.38
C ASN A 2 2.49 30.97 -4.89
N THR A 3 1.41 31.12 -4.16
CA THR A 3 1.27 30.64 -2.79
C THR A 3 0.77 29.20 -2.81
N THR A 4 1.60 28.26 -3.25
CA THR A 4 1.32 26.85 -3.14
C THR A 4 1.77 26.35 -1.76
N HIS A 5 0.88 25.67 -1.03
CA HIS A 5 1.19 25.01 0.23
C HIS A 5 1.56 23.54 -0.01
N LYS A 6 2.38 22.95 0.88
CA LYS A 6 2.77 21.52 0.77
C LYS A 6 1.56 20.57 0.61
N GLY A 7 0.41 20.89 1.23
CA GLY A 7 -0.82 20.10 1.12
C GLY A 7 -1.46 20.09 -0.27
N ASP A 8 -1.09 21.04 -1.14
CA ASP A 8 -1.62 21.13 -2.51
C ASP A 8 -1.02 20.09 -3.44
N TYR A 9 0.08 19.43 -3.03
CA TYR A 9 0.77 18.39 -3.81
C TYR A 9 0.39 16.96 -3.41
N GLY A 10 -0.64 16.81 -2.58
CA GLY A 10 -1.14 15.53 -2.13
C GLY A 10 -0.56 15.06 -0.79
N ARG A 11 -1.38 14.32 -0.06
CA ARG A 11 -1.07 13.77 1.25
C ARG A 11 -0.98 12.25 1.16
N ILE A 12 0.15 11.69 1.57
CA ILE A 12 0.38 10.23 1.59
C ILE A 12 0.48 9.77 3.03
N LEU A 13 -0.29 8.74 3.36
CA LEU A 13 -0.18 7.99 4.60
C LEU A 13 0.43 6.62 4.29
N ILE A 14 1.52 6.29 4.96
CA ILE A 14 2.20 5.00 4.84
C ILE A 14 2.06 4.26 6.16
N ILE A 15 1.54 3.04 6.12
CA ILE A 15 1.29 2.21 7.29
C ILE A 15 2.07 0.90 7.16
N GLY A 16 2.97 0.64 8.09
CA GLY A 16 3.76 -0.58 8.09
C GLY A 16 4.95 -0.49 9.04
N GLY A 17 5.88 -1.45 8.91
CA GLY A 17 7.08 -1.49 9.73
C GLY A 17 6.82 -1.96 11.15
N THR A 18 7.18 -3.22 11.42
CA THR A 18 7.24 -3.74 12.79
C THR A 18 8.58 -3.37 13.40
N GLU A 19 8.77 -3.72 14.69
CA GLU A 19 10.05 -3.58 15.36
C GLU A 19 11.20 -4.29 14.61
N GLN A 20 10.90 -5.45 14.00
CA GLN A 20 11.90 -6.27 13.32
C GLN A 20 12.10 -5.89 11.84
N TYR A 21 11.11 -5.25 11.20
CA TYR A 21 11.09 -5.00 9.76
C TYR A 21 10.87 -3.51 9.46
N GLY A 22 11.76 -2.67 9.94
CA GLY A 22 11.67 -1.21 9.76
C GLY A 22 12.22 -0.69 8.43
N GLY A 23 13.13 -1.43 7.78
CA GLY A 23 13.83 -0.92 6.59
C GLY A 23 12.92 -0.63 5.40
N ALA A 24 11.94 -1.48 5.14
CA ALA A 24 11.03 -1.31 4.01
C ALA A 24 10.15 -0.04 4.15
N ILE A 25 9.75 0.30 5.36
CA ILE A 25 8.93 1.50 5.60
C ILE A 25 9.73 2.78 5.34
N ILE A 26 11.02 2.79 5.66
CA ILE A 26 11.92 3.90 5.37
C ILE A 26 12.05 4.09 3.85
N MET A 27 12.25 2.99 3.12
CA MET A 27 12.34 3.03 1.65
C MET A 27 11.07 3.56 1.00
N ASN A 28 9.91 3.14 1.49
CA ASN A 28 8.61 3.63 1.00
C ASN A 28 8.44 5.13 1.26
N ALA A 29 8.82 5.60 2.44
CA ALA A 29 8.74 7.00 2.81
C ALA A 29 9.68 7.86 1.95
N LEU A 30 10.91 7.38 1.70
CA LEU A 30 11.86 8.04 0.79
C LEU A 30 11.30 8.13 -0.63
N ALA A 31 10.73 7.04 -1.15
CA ALA A 31 10.14 7.01 -2.47
C ALA A 31 8.97 8.01 -2.60
N ALA A 32 8.12 8.11 -1.57
CA ALA A 32 7.00 9.05 -1.54
C ALA A 32 7.48 10.50 -1.59
N VAL A 33 8.47 10.85 -0.79
CA VAL A 33 9.04 12.20 -0.79
C VAL A 33 9.69 12.54 -2.14
N ASN A 34 10.46 11.60 -2.69
CA ASN A 34 11.14 11.79 -3.98
C ASN A 34 10.16 11.85 -5.16
N SER A 35 8.96 11.30 -5.00
CA SER A 35 7.88 11.38 -6.02
C SER A 35 7.15 12.73 -6.00
N GLY A 36 7.50 13.65 -5.12
CA GLY A 36 6.87 14.96 -5.03
C GLY A 36 5.63 15.03 -4.16
N ALA A 37 5.43 14.07 -3.26
CA ALA A 37 4.37 14.16 -2.27
C ALA A 37 4.54 15.43 -1.41
N GLY A 38 3.43 16.13 -1.18
CA GLY A 38 3.46 17.37 -0.38
C GLY A 38 3.64 17.10 1.11
N LEU A 39 2.88 16.18 1.65
CA LEU A 39 2.92 15.76 3.06
C LEU A 39 2.98 14.24 3.15
N VAL A 40 3.96 13.74 3.87
CA VAL A 40 4.12 12.29 4.14
C VAL A 40 3.98 12.05 5.63
N THR A 41 3.05 11.17 6.00
CA THR A 41 2.88 10.66 7.35
C THR A 41 3.16 9.16 7.34
N VAL A 42 3.96 8.70 8.29
CA VAL A 42 4.29 7.29 8.46
C VAL A 42 3.73 6.80 9.79
N ALA A 43 2.80 5.87 9.73
CA ALA A 43 2.27 5.14 10.87
C ALA A 43 3.02 3.81 10.99
N THR A 44 3.78 3.62 12.05
CA THR A 44 4.70 2.50 12.20
C THR A 44 4.91 2.17 13.68
N HIS A 45 5.62 1.08 13.94
CA HIS A 45 6.06 0.79 15.31
C HIS A 45 7.00 1.90 15.81
N PRO A 46 6.86 2.37 17.06
CA PRO A 46 7.67 3.50 17.58
C PRO A 46 9.18 3.31 17.50
N SER A 47 9.69 2.07 17.52
CA SER A 47 11.11 1.79 17.35
C SER A 47 11.69 2.30 16.03
N ASN A 48 10.84 2.58 15.03
CA ASN A 48 11.27 3.06 13.72
C ASN A 48 11.33 4.60 13.62
N PHE A 49 10.85 5.33 14.62
CA PHE A 49 10.73 6.79 14.56
C PHE A 49 12.09 7.47 14.39
N SER A 50 13.08 7.08 15.16
CA SER A 50 14.42 7.68 15.11
C SER A 50 15.07 7.51 13.74
N ALA A 51 15.01 6.30 13.18
CA ALA A 51 15.54 6.01 11.85
C ALA A 51 14.82 6.79 10.75
N LEU A 52 13.49 6.90 10.84
CA LEU A 52 12.69 7.71 9.90
C LEU A 52 13.10 9.18 9.96
N HIS A 53 13.20 9.77 11.14
CA HIS A 53 13.59 11.16 11.30
C HIS A 53 15.03 11.44 10.83
N SER A 54 15.93 10.45 10.96
CA SER A 54 17.30 10.57 10.45
C SER A 54 17.36 10.65 8.93
N HIS A 55 16.46 9.94 8.22
CA HIS A 55 16.41 9.92 6.76
C HIS A 55 15.45 10.97 6.19
N LEU A 56 14.38 11.27 6.91
CA LEU A 56 13.28 12.13 6.48
C LEU A 56 12.83 13.02 7.63
N PRO A 57 13.57 14.07 7.96
CA PRO A 57 13.21 14.95 9.08
C PRO A 57 11.87 15.67 8.88
N GLU A 58 11.40 15.78 7.65
CA GLU A 58 10.11 16.42 7.31
C GLU A 58 8.90 15.49 7.43
N ALA A 59 9.10 14.17 7.50
CA ALA A 59 7.98 13.22 7.62
C ALA A 59 7.36 13.31 9.02
N MET A 60 6.05 13.29 9.07
CA MET A 60 5.32 13.07 10.32
C MET A 60 5.33 11.58 10.64
N VAL A 61 5.51 11.24 11.91
CA VAL A 61 5.46 9.84 12.37
C VAL A 61 4.41 9.68 13.46
N THR A 62 3.73 8.55 13.47
CA THR A 62 2.76 8.18 14.49
C THR A 62 2.81 6.68 14.77
N ASP A 63 2.42 6.30 15.98
CA ASP A 63 2.30 4.90 16.35
C ASP A 63 1.09 4.28 15.66
N TYR A 64 1.30 3.23 14.87
CA TYR A 64 0.23 2.59 14.10
C TYR A 64 -0.79 1.82 14.94
N THR A 65 -0.54 1.65 16.24
CA THR A 65 -1.50 1.07 17.19
C THR A 65 -2.52 2.08 17.71
N GLN A 66 -2.29 3.36 17.45
CA GLN A 66 -3.23 4.44 17.81
C GLN A 66 -4.37 4.53 16.78
N ASP A 67 -5.36 5.37 17.06
CA ASP A 67 -6.42 5.64 16.10
C ASP A 67 -5.87 6.40 14.88
N LEU A 68 -5.86 5.74 13.73
CA LEU A 68 -5.38 6.31 12.47
C LEU A 68 -6.48 7.04 11.68
N ALA A 69 -7.73 7.04 12.15
CA ALA A 69 -8.83 7.64 11.41
C ALA A 69 -8.58 9.09 10.98
N PRO A 70 -8.02 9.98 11.83
CA PRO A 70 -7.71 11.36 11.40
C PRO A 70 -6.74 11.44 10.24
N PHE A 71 -5.75 10.54 10.18
CA PHE A 71 -4.76 10.49 9.11
C PHE A 71 -5.35 9.86 7.83
N ILE A 72 -6.11 8.77 7.97
CA ILE A 72 -6.76 8.09 6.85
C ILE A 72 -7.75 9.05 6.16
N THR A 73 -8.56 9.74 6.93
CA THR A 73 -9.57 10.68 6.40
C THR A 73 -8.96 11.78 5.52
N LYS A 74 -7.79 12.27 5.88
CA LYS A 74 -7.12 13.39 5.19
C LYS A 74 -6.19 12.96 4.05
N ALA A 75 -5.87 11.68 3.94
CA ALA A 75 -4.94 11.18 2.94
C ALA A 75 -5.59 11.15 1.54
N ASP A 76 -4.81 11.47 0.52
CA ASP A 76 -5.17 11.24 -0.88
C ASP A 76 -4.76 9.83 -1.30
N VAL A 77 -3.63 9.36 -0.79
CA VAL A 77 -3.06 8.03 -1.04
C VAL A 77 -2.71 7.37 0.29
N ILE A 78 -3.11 6.11 0.43
CA ILE A 78 -2.75 5.26 1.57
C ILE A 78 -1.97 4.07 1.04
N LEU A 79 -0.75 3.88 1.53
CA LEU A 79 0.09 2.72 1.24
C LEU A 79 0.21 1.90 2.52
N ILE A 80 -0.23 0.65 2.49
CA ILE A 80 -0.17 -0.23 3.66
C ILE A 80 0.43 -1.58 3.31
N GLY A 81 1.30 -2.07 4.17
CA GLY A 81 1.71 -3.47 4.18
C GLY A 81 3.19 -3.75 4.32
N SER A 82 4.09 -2.90 3.82
CA SER A 82 5.53 -3.16 3.88
C SER A 82 6.00 -3.32 5.34
N GLY A 83 6.55 -4.48 5.67
CA GLY A 83 7.00 -4.78 7.02
C GLY A 83 5.90 -4.82 8.08
N LEU A 84 4.64 -4.89 7.70
CA LEU A 84 3.50 -4.91 8.64
C LEU A 84 3.41 -6.23 9.42
N GLY A 85 3.93 -7.32 8.88
CA GLY A 85 3.89 -8.63 9.54
C GLY A 85 2.46 -9.14 9.73
N GLU A 86 2.16 -9.61 10.93
CA GLU A 86 0.87 -10.23 11.27
C GLU A 86 -0.12 -9.25 11.91
N GLN A 87 0.01 -7.95 11.66
CA GLN A 87 -0.84 -6.90 12.26
C GLN A 87 -2.21 -6.81 11.58
N LEU A 88 -3.00 -7.88 11.67
CA LEU A 88 -4.32 -7.99 11.05
C LEU A 88 -5.28 -6.87 11.49
N SER A 89 -5.28 -6.54 12.77
CA SER A 89 -6.18 -5.50 13.31
C SER A 89 -5.92 -4.11 12.70
N ILE A 90 -4.66 -3.80 12.42
CA ILE A 90 -4.28 -2.53 11.77
C ILE A 90 -4.78 -2.52 10.33
N LEU A 91 -4.61 -3.63 9.61
CA LEU A 91 -5.09 -3.76 8.24
C LEU A 91 -6.62 -3.65 8.17
N THR A 92 -7.34 -4.42 8.96
CA THR A 92 -8.82 -4.42 8.93
C THR A 92 -9.40 -3.08 9.34
N ALA A 93 -8.82 -2.42 10.35
CA ALA A 93 -9.22 -1.07 10.75
C ALA A 93 -9.00 -0.05 9.62
N THR A 94 -7.89 -0.16 8.89
CA THR A 94 -7.60 0.72 7.75
C THR A 94 -8.59 0.48 6.61
N LEU A 95 -8.80 -0.78 6.21
CA LEU A 95 -9.75 -1.11 5.14
C LEU A 95 -11.16 -0.59 5.42
N SER A 96 -11.59 -0.60 6.68
CA SER A 96 -12.92 -0.13 7.08
C SER A 96 -13.12 1.39 6.98
N LYS A 97 -12.03 2.16 6.88
CA LYS A 97 -12.07 3.63 6.93
C LYS A 97 -11.74 4.30 5.59
N VAL A 98 -11.22 3.56 4.62
CA VAL A 98 -10.88 4.09 3.31
C VAL A 98 -12.13 4.49 2.54
N LYS A 99 -12.07 5.61 1.83
CA LYS A 99 -13.20 6.19 1.08
C LYS A 99 -13.05 5.99 -0.42
N PRO A 100 -14.17 6.02 -1.19
CA PRO A 100 -14.15 5.74 -2.62
C PRO A 100 -13.22 6.65 -3.44
N GLU A 101 -13.05 7.89 -3.06
CA GLU A 101 -12.19 8.86 -3.75
C GLU A 101 -10.70 8.70 -3.47
N GLN A 102 -10.33 7.91 -2.47
CA GLN A 102 -8.94 7.70 -2.07
C GLN A 102 -8.30 6.58 -2.90
N ILE A 103 -6.98 6.65 -3.04
CA ILE A 103 -6.17 5.57 -3.61
C ILE A 103 -5.60 4.75 -2.45
N LEU A 104 -5.87 3.44 -2.48
CA LEU A 104 -5.30 2.49 -1.53
C LEU A 104 -4.35 1.55 -2.25
N ILE A 105 -3.09 1.55 -1.83
CA ILE A 105 -2.05 0.64 -2.32
C ILE A 105 -1.79 -0.42 -1.25
N LEU A 106 -1.97 -1.68 -1.62
CA LEU A 106 -1.72 -2.83 -0.76
C LEU A 106 -0.44 -3.54 -1.23
N ASP A 107 0.53 -3.68 -0.33
CA ASP A 107 1.83 -4.28 -0.62
C ASP A 107 2.26 -5.25 0.50
N GLY A 108 3.19 -6.13 0.21
CA GLY A 108 3.86 -6.98 1.19
C GLY A 108 2.90 -7.74 2.11
N SER A 109 3.08 -7.59 3.41
CA SER A 109 2.31 -8.32 4.43
C SER A 109 0.80 -8.08 4.33
N ALA A 110 0.36 -6.92 3.86
CA ALA A 110 -1.07 -6.65 3.67
C ALA A 110 -1.68 -7.59 2.63
N LEU A 111 -0.95 -7.90 1.56
CA LEU A 111 -1.39 -8.85 0.55
C LEU A 111 -1.47 -10.28 1.08
N THR A 112 -0.49 -10.67 1.90
CA THR A 112 -0.49 -11.98 2.57
C THR A 112 -1.70 -12.11 3.50
N LEU A 113 -1.95 -11.12 4.34
CA LEU A 113 -3.09 -11.12 5.25
C LEU A 113 -4.44 -11.10 4.51
N LEU A 114 -4.52 -10.33 3.42
CA LEU A 114 -5.70 -10.28 2.57
C LEU A 114 -6.07 -11.67 2.03
N ALA A 115 -5.05 -12.42 1.56
CA ALA A 115 -5.24 -13.77 1.05
C ALA A 115 -5.58 -14.78 2.15
N GLU A 116 -4.81 -14.79 3.24
CA GLU A 116 -4.97 -15.74 4.34
C GLU A 116 -6.32 -15.63 5.04
N HIS A 117 -6.81 -14.42 5.23
CA HIS A 117 -8.07 -14.15 5.94
C HIS A 117 -9.24 -13.89 4.99
N GLN A 118 -9.03 -14.01 3.69
CA GLN A 118 -10.06 -13.78 2.66
C GLN A 118 -10.83 -12.47 2.89
N LEU A 119 -10.08 -11.40 3.10
CA LEU A 119 -10.65 -10.09 3.40
C LEU A 119 -11.27 -9.48 2.15
N ASP A 120 -12.40 -8.79 2.34
CA ASP A 120 -13.02 -8.00 1.29
C ASP A 120 -12.22 -6.72 1.01
N LEU A 121 -12.12 -6.35 -0.26
CA LEU A 121 -11.53 -5.08 -0.65
C LEU A 121 -12.53 -3.94 -0.41
N PRO A 122 -12.07 -2.78 0.09
CA PRO A 122 -12.94 -1.63 0.27
C PRO A 122 -13.32 -1.01 -1.07
N ASN A 123 -14.43 -0.27 -1.10
CA ASN A 123 -14.79 0.54 -2.25
C ASN A 123 -13.87 1.77 -2.31
N ALA A 124 -12.80 1.66 -3.05
CA ALA A 124 -11.79 2.69 -3.26
C ALA A 124 -11.07 2.45 -4.59
N ARG A 125 -10.17 3.33 -4.95
CA ARG A 125 -9.26 3.16 -6.09
C ARG A 125 -8.08 2.30 -5.62
N LEU A 126 -8.03 1.05 -6.07
CA LEU A 126 -7.14 0.03 -5.51
C LEU A 126 -5.95 -0.26 -6.43
N ILE A 127 -4.78 -0.38 -5.82
CA ILE A 127 -3.56 -0.86 -6.48
C ILE A 127 -2.97 -1.98 -5.61
N LEU A 128 -2.73 -3.14 -6.22
CA LEU A 128 -2.03 -4.27 -5.59
C LEU A 128 -0.65 -4.39 -6.22
N THR A 129 0.37 -4.58 -5.38
CA THR A 129 1.77 -4.63 -5.83
C THR A 129 2.46 -5.95 -5.44
N PRO A 130 1.87 -7.12 -5.74
CA PRO A 130 2.43 -8.40 -5.32
C PRO A 130 3.65 -8.79 -6.14
N HIS A 131 4.59 -9.53 -5.52
CA HIS A 131 5.44 -10.42 -6.26
C HIS A 131 4.66 -11.71 -6.65
N GLN A 132 5.27 -12.59 -7.45
CA GLN A 132 4.56 -13.74 -8.01
C GLN A 132 3.98 -14.69 -6.97
N MET A 133 4.65 -14.91 -5.84
CA MET A 133 4.14 -15.77 -4.78
C MET A 133 2.94 -15.14 -4.05
N GLU A 134 3.00 -13.84 -3.79
CA GLU A 134 1.85 -13.12 -3.20
C GLU A 134 0.65 -13.16 -4.16
N TRP A 135 0.90 -12.98 -5.45
CA TRP A 135 -0.15 -13.08 -6.47
C TRP A 135 -0.73 -14.49 -6.57
N GLN A 136 0.10 -15.54 -6.46
CA GLN A 136 -0.38 -16.91 -6.42
C GLN A 136 -1.37 -17.12 -5.27
N ARG A 137 -1.05 -16.62 -4.09
CA ARG A 137 -1.94 -16.75 -2.91
C ARG A 137 -3.26 -16.00 -3.09
N LEU A 138 -3.22 -14.80 -3.67
CA LEU A 138 -4.41 -13.97 -3.93
C LEU A 138 -5.26 -14.50 -5.06
N SER A 139 -4.65 -14.89 -6.17
CA SER A 139 -5.33 -15.27 -7.40
C SER A 139 -5.66 -16.76 -7.50
N GLN A 140 -5.06 -17.59 -6.62
CA GLN A 140 -5.11 -19.05 -6.72
C GLN A 140 -4.55 -19.58 -8.04
N THR A 141 -3.60 -18.85 -8.65
CA THR A 141 -2.94 -19.19 -9.91
C THR A 141 -1.47 -19.49 -9.63
N GLU A 142 -1.05 -20.71 -9.90
CA GLU A 142 0.35 -21.13 -9.72
C GLU A 142 1.29 -20.23 -10.52
N ILE A 143 2.51 -19.98 -10.00
CA ILE A 143 3.49 -19.09 -10.64
C ILE A 143 3.73 -19.49 -12.11
N ALA A 144 3.88 -20.78 -12.38
CA ALA A 144 4.09 -21.29 -13.73
C ALA A 144 2.92 -21.03 -14.69
N GLU A 145 1.74 -20.75 -14.15
CA GLU A 145 0.52 -20.50 -14.91
C GLU A 145 0.11 -19.03 -14.95
N GLN A 146 0.91 -18.13 -14.41
CA GLN A 146 0.64 -16.68 -14.38
C GLN A 146 0.90 -16.04 -15.75
N THR A 147 0.13 -16.47 -16.74
CA THR A 147 0.13 -15.86 -18.07
C THR A 147 -0.69 -14.57 -18.08
N PRO A 148 -0.48 -13.66 -19.05
CA PRO A 148 -1.29 -12.46 -19.17
C PRO A 148 -2.79 -12.72 -19.17
N ALA A 149 -3.25 -13.70 -19.92
CA ALA A 149 -4.68 -14.03 -19.99
C ALA A 149 -5.24 -14.53 -18.65
N LYS A 150 -4.51 -15.41 -17.95
CA LYS A 150 -4.93 -15.92 -16.63
C LYS A 150 -4.87 -14.83 -15.56
N ASN A 151 -3.87 -13.96 -15.60
CA ASN A 151 -3.78 -12.83 -14.68
C ASN A 151 -4.94 -11.85 -14.85
N LEU A 152 -5.31 -11.52 -16.08
CA LEU A 152 -6.49 -10.71 -16.35
C LEU A 152 -7.79 -11.35 -15.87
N ALA A 153 -7.96 -12.64 -16.12
CA ALA A 153 -9.14 -13.38 -15.67
C ALA A 153 -9.24 -13.40 -14.14
N ALA A 154 -8.12 -13.65 -13.46
CA ALA A 154 -8.07 -13.63 -12.00
C ALA A 154 -8.36 -12.22 -11.45
N LEU A 155 -7.78 -11.18 -12.05
CA LEU A 155 -7.99 -9.80 -11.63
C LEU A 155 -9.47 -9.39 -11.73
N ALA A 156 -10.17 -9.86 -12.75
CA ALA A 156 -11.59 -9.59 -12.97
C ALA A 156 -12.49 -10.18 -11.88
N THR A 157 -12.01 -11.13 -11.07
CA THR A 157 -12.78 -11.70 -9.96
C THR A 157 -12.85 -10.80 -8.74
N PHE A 158 -11.97 -9.81 -8.65
CA PHE A 158 -11.96 -8.85 -7.53
C PHE A 158 -12.99 -7.74 -7.75
N THR A 159 -13.68 -7.38 -6.69
CA THR A 159 -14.65 -6.26 -6.70
C THR A 159 -14.38 -5.34 -5.52
N PRO A 160 -14.08 -4.03 -5.75
CA PRO A 160 -13.78 -3.41 -7.04
C PRO A 160 -12.53 -4.02 -7.71
N THR A 161 -12.44 -3.91 -9.03
CA THR A 161 -11.27 -4.43 -9.75
C THR A 161 -10.06 -3.52 -9.53
N PRO A 162 -8.98 -4.02 -8.93
CA PRO A 162 -7.79 -3.21 -8.69
C PRO A 162 -6.92 -3.08 -9.95
N ILE A 163 -5.99 -2.13 -9.91
CA ILE A 163 -4.82 -2.17 -10.77
C ILE A 163 -3.83 -3.16 -10.14
N LEU A 164 -3.29 -4.07 -10.96
CA LEU A 164 -2.30 -5.03 -10.54
C LEU A 164 -0.92 -4.62 -11.07
N VAL A 165 0.03 -4.43 -10.16
CA VAL A 165 1.45 -4.26 -10.48
C VAL A 165 2.16 -5.54 -10.07
N LEU A 166 2.33 -6.46 -11.01
CA LEU A 166 2.97 -7.76 -10.76
C LEU A 166 4.47 -7.63 -10.85
N LYS A 167 5.14 -7.77 -9.70
CA LYS A 167 6.59 -7.64 -9.59
C LYS A 167 7.26 -8.98 -9.94
N LYS A 168 8.03 -8.96 -11.01
CA LYS A 168 8.87 -10.08 -11.47
C LYS A 168 10.06 -9.51 -12.22
N PHE A 169 10.86 -10.34 -12.91
CA PHE A 169 12.03 -9.85 -13.66
C PHE A 169 11.69 -8.66 -14.55
N GLN A 170 10.55 -8.72 -15.24
CA GLN A 170 9.99 -7.59 -15.98
C GLN A 170 8.60 -7.28 -15.39
N THR A 171 8.47 -6.17 -14.67
CA THR A 171 7.21 -5.79 -14.03
C THR A 171 6.09 -5.61 -15.05
N GLU A 172 4.94 -6.21 -14.78
CA GLU A 172 3.74 -6.10 -15.61
C GLU A 172 2.66 -5.33 -14.86
N ILE A 173 1.97 -4.43 -15.57
CA ILE A 173 0.85 -3.66 -15.02
C ILE A 173 -0.43 -4.07 -15.74
N TYR A 174 -1.41 -4.48 -14.96
CA TYR A 174 -2.71 -4.93 -15.44
C TYR A 174 -3.78 -3.98 -14.95
N THR A 175 -4.64 -3.54 -15.87
CA THR A 175 -5.89 -2.86 -15.56
C THR A 175 -7.06 -3.68 -16.07
N ALA A 176 -8.29 -3.31 -15.73
CA ALA A 176 -9.49 -4.02 -16.18
C ALA A 176 -9.57 -4.21 -17.71
N ALA A 177 -8.89 -3.36 -18.51
CA ALA A 177 -8.96 -3.34 -19.96
C ALA A 177 -7.60 -3.52 -20.67
N GLN A 178 -6.45 -3.42 -19.98
CA GLN A 178 -5.13 -3.32 -20.62
C GLN A 178 -4.04 -3.98 -19.79
N ILE A 179 -2.98 -4.40 -20.50
CA ILE A 179 -1.73 -4.95 -19.95
C ILE A 179 -0.59 -4.07 -20.43
N PHE A 180 0.31 -3.68 -19.51
CA PHE A 180 1.52 -2.93 -19.80
C PHE A 180 2.75 -3.71 -19.31
N GLN A 181 3.85 -3.65 -20.07
CA GLN A 181 5.13 -4.26 -19.74
C GLN A 181 6.23 -3.21 -19.67
#